data_b8d645ba5eb9fb02ddb3075b6f52285a
#
_entry.id   b8d645ba5eb9fb02ddb3075b6f52285a
#
_cell.length_a   1.000
_cell.length_b   1.000
_cell.length_c   1.000
_cell.angle_alpha   90.00
_cell.angle_beta   90.00
_cell.angle_gamma   90.00
#
_symmetry.space_group_name_H-M   'P 1'
#
loop_
_entity.id
_entity.type
_entity.pdbx_description
1 polymer ?
#
loop_
_entity_poly.entity_id
_entity_poly.type
_entity_poly.pdbx_seq_one_letter_code
_entity_poly.pdbx_strand_id
1 'polypeptide(L)'
;MYKVKGKPWAYSGAIDVSDCATAKEVMLKAGLNFNVAKCELVGKMPIKLTGTDEELDRIIKEQKEGAHVFGTDIYRKCDNAFATYRTDYNIPLGVVKSKYTIVQNNDAFNFFDDAIGKNSAIWQTAGFWGNGERIFVSAKLPNNILVKGDPVENYLVFTNTHDGSGGVKILFTPIRVICQNTLNAAIRTSSNYVSFRHTTSVHNKISVAQEILGISKIKSEEFGQYCNLLANIKVTDEDVIQFIGENLLTGDEIQRLKDTGHTIKDIAYRSGLALTDSKISSRKMNVISDTYSYYFDGPGQRDILGTAWGAVNAISGYYSNIDNIEGTKRFDSICYGDKSRKIENAFALAKVL
;
A
#
# COMPACT_ATOMS: atom_id res chain seq x y z
N MET A 1 -2.69 -3.36 -22.57
CA MET A 1 -3.77 -4.25 -22.09
C MET A 1 -4.06 -3.90 -20.63
N TYR A 2 -5.28 -3.46 -20.33
CA TYR A 2 -5.65 -3.02 -18.98
C TYR A 2 -5.80 -4.22 -18.04
N LYS A 3 -5.16 -4.17 -16.86
CA LYS A 3 -5.16 -5.28 -15.87
C LYS A 3 -6.40 -5.21 -14.96
N VAL A 4 -7.59 -5.11 -15.53
CA VAL A 4 -8.84 -5.10 -14.76
C VAL A 4 -9.41 -6.50 -14.72
N LYS A 5 -8.95 -7.32 -13.79
CA LYS A 5 -9.55 -8.65 -13.53
C LYS A 5 -9.44 -9.00 -12.06
N GLY A 6 -10.56 -9.42 -11.48
CA GLY A 6 -10.62 -9.95 -10.13
C GLY A 6 -10.99 -8.93 -9.05
N LYS A 7 -10.74 -9.29 -7.83
CA LYS A 7 -11.01 -8.47 -6.65
C LYS A 7 -9.92 -7.42 -6.42
N PRO A 8 -10.20 -6.36 -5.64
CA PRO A 8 -9.20 -5.37 -5.28
C PRO A 8 -7.91 -6.03 -4.76
N TRP A 9 -6.76 -5.52 -5.23
CA TRP A 9 -5.40 -5.98 -4.85
C TRP A 9 -5.03 -7.43 -5.25
N ALA A 10 -5.86 -8.15 -6.03
CA ALA A 10 -5.51 -9.48 -6.53
C ALA A 10 -4.16 -9.53 -7.25
N TYR A 11 -3.75 -8.43 -7.90
CA TYR A 11 -2.44 -8.28 -8.54
C TYR A 11 -1.25 -8.26 -7.56
N SER A 12 -1.50 -8.11 -6.27
CA SER A 12 -0.46 -8.10 -5.22
C SER A 12 -0.16 -9.50 -4.67
N GLY A 13 -0.68 -10.55 -5.28
CA GLY A 13 -0.61 -11.91 -4.76
C GLY A 13 -1.68 -12.20 -3.69
N ALA A 14 -2.69 -11.35 -3.62
CA ALA A 14 -3.83 -11.52 -2.73
C ALA A 14 -4.69 -12.71 -3.17
N ILE A 15 -5.19 -13.43 -2.19
CA ILE A 15 -6.16 -14.51 -2.36
C ILE A 15 -7.58 -13.93 -2.27
N ASP A 16 -8.44 -14.25 -3.21
CA ASP A 16 -9.87 -13.94 -3.14
C ASP A 16 -10.51 -14.78 -2.02
N VAL A 17 -11.06 -14.10 -1.03
CA VAL A 17 -11.72 -14.69 0.14
C VAL A 17 -13.17 -14.23 0.26
N SER A 18 -13.74 -13.71 -0.81
CA SER A 18 -15.09 -13.15 -0.81
C SER A 18 -16.20 -14.19 -0.64
N ASP A 19 -15.89 -15.45 -0.80
CA ASP A 19 -16.76 -16.60 -0.53
C ASP A 19 -16.68 -17.11 0.93
N CYS A 20 -15.74 -16.59 1.74
CA CYS A 20 -15.59 -16.95 3.15
C CYS A 20 -16.64 -16.20 3.99
N ALA A 21 -17.38 -16.93 4.81
CA ALA A 21 -18.35 -16.36 5.72
C ALA A 21 -17.75 -15.93 7.07
N THR A 22 -16.65 -16.57 7.47
CA THR A 22 -16.03 -16.37 8.78
C THR A 22 -14.56 -15.99 8.70
N ALA A 23 -14.07 -15.29 9.72
CA ALA A 23 -12.64 -14.97 9.87
C ALA A 23 -11.77 -16.22 9.85
N LYS A 24 -12.22 -17.32 10.44
CA LYS A 24 -11.49 -18.59 10.46
C LYS A 24 -11.30 -19.17 9.05
N GLU A 25 -12.34 -19.13 8.23
CA GLU A 25 -12.25 -19.56 6.82
C GLU A 25 -11.29 -18.69 6.03
N VAL A 26 -11.34 -17.37 6.23
CA VAL A 26 -10.39 -16.43 5.59
C VAL A 26 -8.95 -16.76 6.00
N MET A 27 -8.69 -16.95 7.30
CA MET A 27 -7.36 -17.28 7.80
C MET A 27 -6.82 -18.58 7.17
N LEU A 28 -7.65 -19.61 7.09
CA LEU A 28 -7.25 -20.89 6.49
C LEU A 28 -7.00 -20.75 5.00
N LYS A 29 -7.93 -20.14 4.26
CA LYS A 29 -7.84 -19.99 2.81
C LYS A 29 -6.67 -19.10 2.39
N ALA A 30 -6.41 -18.03 3.13
CA ALA A 30 -5.32 -17.09 2.87
C ALA A 30 -3.97 -17.52 3.49
N GLY A 31 -3.91 -18.65 4.20
CA GLY A 31 -2.68 -19.12 4.85
C GLY A 31 -2.21 -18.23 5.99
N LEU A 32 -3.15 -17.54 6.66
CA LEU A 32 -2.88 -16.60 7.76
C LEU A 32 -3.04 -17.25 9.16
N ASN A 33 -3.27 -18.56 9.23
CA ASN A 33 -3.51 -19.31 10.46
C ASN A 33 -2.22 -19.66 11.23
N PHE A 34 -1.15 -18.92 11.02
CA PHE A 34 0.09 -19.08 11.78
C PHE A 34 0.21 -18.03 12.89
N ASN A 35 0.95 -18.40 13.95
CA ASN A 35 1.36 -17.48 15.00
C ASN A 35 2.81 -17.04 14.80
N VAL A 36 3.13 -15.88 15.37
CA VAL A 36 4.48 -15.32 15.36
C VAL A 36 5.01 -15.27 16.79
N ALA A 37 6.25 -15.66 16.98
CA ALA A 37 6.95 -15.57 18.27
C ALA A 37 8.30 -14.86 18.12
N LYS A 38 8.92 -14.53 19.25
CA LYS A 38 10.30 -14.02 19.33
C LYS A 38 11.21 -15.06 19.92
N CYS A 39 12.42 -15.17 19.36
CA CYS A 39 13.52 -15.90 19.96
C CYS A 39 14.78 -15.02 20.04
N GLU A 40 15.72 -15.45 20.84
CA GLU A 40 17.02 -14.78 20.94
C GLU A 40 17.77 -14.81 19.61
N LEU A 41 18.42 -13.71 19.28
CA LEU A 41 19.29 -13.63 18.12
C LEU A 41 20.72 -13.92 18.56
N VAL A 42 21.40 -14.80 17.83
CA VAL A 42 22.79 -15.19 18.10
C VAL A 42 23.64 -14.79 16.90
N GLY A 43 24.70 -14.04 17.17
CA GLY A 43 25.73 -13.73 16.18
C GLY A 43 26.73 -14.85 16.05
N LYS A 44 27.04 -15.27 14.82
CA LYS A 44 28.08 -16.23 14.49
C LYS A 44 29.36 -15.48 14.10
N MET A 45 30.46 -15.77 14.81
CA MET A 45 31.77 -15.17 14.55
C MET A 45 32.81 -16.24 14.32
N PRO A 46 33.63 -16.16 13.26
CA PRO A 46 34.69 -17.11 13.02
C PRO A 46 35.84 -16.94 14.04
N ILE A 47 36.39 -18.04 14.54
CA ILE A 47 37.59 -18.04 15.32
C ILE A 47 38.77 -18.25 14.35
N LYS A 48 39.74 -17.35 14.37
CA LYS A 48 41.04 -17.62 13.71
C LYS A 48 41.86 -18.44 14.65
N LEU A 49 41.96 -19.75 14.43
CA LEU A 49 42.78 -20.64 15.22
C LEU A 49 44.26 -20.47 14.82
N THR A 50 45.03 -19.84 15.70
CA THR A 50 46.49 -19.68 15.53
C THR A 50 47.29 -20.78 16.26
N GLY A 51 46.59 -21.56 17.09
CA GLY A 51 47.17 -22.69 17.83
C GLY A 51 48.03 -22.27 19.05
N THR A 52 47.82 -21.09 19.59
CA THR A 52 48.50 -20.59 20.76
C THR A 52 47.72 -20.83 22.06
N ASP A 53 48.42 -20.95 23.22
CA ASP A 53 47.79 -21.09 24.54
C ASP A 53 46.90 -19.88 24.87
N GLU A 54 47.27 -18.67 24.42
CA GLU A 54 46.47 -17.45 24.58
C GLU A 54 45.11 -17.53 23.89
N GLU A 55 45.04 -18.22 22.77
CA GLU A 55 43.80 -18.43 22.03
C GLU A 55 42.88 -19.43 22.74
N LEU A 56 43.47 -20.49 23.31
CA LEU A 56 42.73 -21.46 24.12
C LEU A 56 42.11 -20.79 25.35
N ASP A 57 42.89 -19.98 26.04
CA ASP A 57 42.43 -19.21 27.21
C ASP A 57 41.31 -18.24 26.84
N ARG A 58 41.41 -17.61 25.67
CA ARG A 58 40.36 -16.74 25.12
C ARG A 58 39.09 -17.52 24.86
N ILE A 59 39.14 -18.68 24.23
CA ILE A 59 37.96 -19.53 23.94
C ILE A 59 37.30 -19.97 25.26
N ILE A 60 38.11 -20.40 26.26
CA ILE A 60 37.60 -20.78 27.57
C ILE A 60 36.91 -19.61 28.27
N LYS A 61 37.47 -18.41 28.18
CA LYS A 61 36.87 -17.20 28.72
C LYS A 61 35.55 -16.87 28.03
N GLU A 62 35.51 -16.94 26.71
CA GLU A 62 34.32 -16.71 25.90
C GLU A 62 33.18 -17.68 26.29
N GLN A 63 33.50 -18.97 26.52
CA GLN A 63 32.51 -19.95 26.98
C GLN A 63 31.99 -19.64 28.39
N LYS A 64 32.84 -19.19 29.29
CA LYS A 64 32.44 -18.76 30.64
C LYS A 64 31.54 -17.51 30.61
N GLU A 65 31.69 -16.64 29.62
CA GLU A 65 30.87 -15.46 29.39
C GLU A 65 29.57 -15.76 28.61
N GLY A 66 29.23 -17.04 28.40
CA GLY A 66 27.97 -17.49 27.79
C GLY A 66 27.97 -17.59 26.26
N ALA A 67 29.16 -17.60 25.65
CA ALA A 67 29.27 -17.95 24.24
C ALA A 67 29.23 -19.48 24.04
N HIS A 68 28.64 -19.92 22.95
CA HIS A 68 28.69 -21.30 22.51
C HIS A 68 29.75 -21.44 21.42
N VAL A 69 30.69 -22.34 21.58
CA VAL A 69 31.73 -22.63 20.58
C VAL A 69 31.38 -23.93 19.87
N PHE A 70 31.33 -23.88 18.55
CA PHE A 70 31.11 -25.06 17.73
C PHE A 70 32.05 -25.05 16.51
N GLY A 71 33.00 -26.01 16.53
CA GLY A 71 34.06 -26.04 15.53
C GLY A 71 34.94 -24.80 15.60
N THR A 72 35.03 -24.08 14.49
CA THR A 72 35.78 -22.82 14.34
C THR A 72 34.93 -21.58 14.51
N ASP A 73 33.72 -21.68 15.09
CA ASP A 73 32.78 -20.58 15.24
C ASP A 73 32.42 -20.35 16.72
N ILE A 74 32.33 -19.09 17.08
CA ILE A 74 31.76 -18.63 18.36
C ILE A 74 30.38 -18.08 18.09
N TYR A 75 29.42 -18.48 18.90
CA TYR A 75 28.05 -18.00 18.87
C TYR A 75 27.77 -17.16 20.11
N ARG A 76 27.47 -15.88 19.92
CA ARG A 76 27.12 -14.98 21.02
C ARG A 76 25.71 -14.43 20.86
N LYS A 77 25.03 -14.35 21.99
CA LYS A 77 23.73 -13.65 22.04
C LYS A 77 23.91 -12.17 21.68
N CYS A 78 23.03 -11.69 20.81
CA CYS A 78 22.95 -10.27 20.46
C CYS A 78 22.05 -9.55 21.47
N ASP A 79 22.62 -8.62 22.24
CA ASP A 79 21.85 -7.84 23.19
C ASP A 79 20.79 -6.97 22.49
N ASN A 80 19.59 -6.90 23.07
CA ASN A 80 18.46 -6.13 22.55
C ASN A 80 18.01 -6.46 21.11
N ALA A 81 18.44 -7.60 20.56
CA ALA A 81 18.01 -8.10 19.26
C ALA A 81 17.34 -9.47 19.38
N PHE A 82 16.22 -9.61 18.73
CA PHE A 82 15.41 -10.83 18.70
C PHE A 82 15.02 -11.14 17.27
N ALA A 83 15.00 -12.41 16.90
CA ALA A 83 14.37 -12.83 15.67
C ALA A 83 12.87 -13.02 15.91
N THR A 84 12.05 -12.54 15.00
CA THR A 84 10.66 -12.96 14.87
C THR A 84 10.59 -14.16 13.95
N TYR A 85 9.72 -15.12 14.24
CA TYR A 85 9.57 -16.31 13.42
C TYR A 85 8.14 -16.86 13.46
N ARG A 86 7.77 -17.57 12.40
CA ARG A 86 6.53 -18.35 12.34
C ARG A 86 6.67 -19.61 13.16
N THR A 87 5.70 -19.88 14.03
CA THR A 87 5.76 -21.03 14.96
C THR A 87 5.40 -22.37 14.30
N ASP A 88 4.71 -22.35 13.14
CA ASP A 88 4.29 -23.56 12.42
C ASP A 88 5.46 -24.24 11.67
N TYR A 89 6.36 -23.45 11.08
CA TYR A 89 7.51 -23.97 10.31
C TYR A 89 8.87 -23.53 10.86
N ASN A 90 8.91 -22.78 11.97
CA ASN A 90 10.13 -22.19 12.53
C ASN A 90 10.91 -21.32 11.54
N ILE A 91 10.21 -20.65 10.63
CA ILE A 91 10.81 -19.78 9.61
C ILE A 91 11.05 -18.38 10.22
N PRO A 92 12.30 -17.86 10.20
CA PRO A 92 12.57 -16.50 10.65
C PRO A 92 11.93 -15.48 9.68
N LEU A 93 11.36 -14.42 10.25
CA LEU A 93 10.71 -13.35 9.50
C LEU A 93 11.54 -12.06 9.50
N GLY A 94 12.19 -11.75 10.62
CA GLY A 94 13.01 -10.54 10.72
C GLY A 94 13.66 -10.36 12.07
N VAL A 95 14.29 -9.20 12.26
CA VAL A 95 15.00 -8.85 13.50
C VAL A 95 14.36 -7.63 14.12
N VAL A 96 14.02 -7.74 15.39
CA VAL A 96 13.33 -6.70 16.16
C VAL A 96 14.04 -6.41 17.48
N LYS A 97 13.72 -5.27 18.09
CA LYS A 97 14.26 -4.91 19.42
C LYS A 97 13.38 -5.48 20.55
N SER A 98 13.90 -5.44 21.78
CA SER A 98 13.23 -5.97 22.98
C SER A 98 11.80 -5.42 23.18
N LYS A 99 11.61 -4.12 22.95
CA LYS A 99 10.31 -3.43 23.11
C LYS A 99 9.27 -3.70 21.98
N TYR A 100 9.66 -4.49 20.97
CA TYR A 100 8.71 -4.85 19.90
C TYR A 100 7.63 -5.76 20.46
N THR A 101 6.38 -5.36 20.31
CA THR A 101 5.20 -6.14 20.67
C THR A 101 4.62 -6.79 19.43
N ILE A 102 4.49 -8.10 19.44
CA ILE A 102 3.90 -8.84 18.32
C ILE A 102 2.39 -8.55 18.28
N VAL A 103 1.90 -8.22 17.10
CA VAL A 103 0.46 -8.23 16.77
C VAL A 103 0.22 -9.50 15.97
N GLN A 104 -0.58 -10.40 16.47
CA GLN A 104 -0.88 -11.67 15.83
C GLN A 104 -1.81 -11.48 14.61
N ASN A 105 -1.79 -12.44 13.69
CA ASN A 105 -2.68 -12.39 12.53
C ASN A 105 -4.16 -12.33 12.96
N ASN A 106 -4.53 -13.04 14.03
CA ASN A 106 -5.90 -13.01 14.55
C ASN A 106 -6.34 -11.63 15.04
N ASP A 107 -5.41 -10.76 15.45
CA ASP A 107 -5.73 -9.40 15.92
C ASP A 107 -6.31 -8.54 14.78
N ALA A 108 -5.93 -8.82 13.51
CA ALA A 108 -6.52 -8.18 12.35
C ALA A 108 -8.02 -8.49 12.24
N PHE A 109 -8.41 -9.73 12.48
CA PHE A 109 -9.80 -10.17 12.37
C PHE A 109 -10.64 -9.66 13.54
N ASN A 110 -10.07 -9.66 14.75
CA ASN A 110 -10.69 -9.04 15.92
C ASN A 110 -10.96 -7.55 15.67
N PHE A 111 -10.02 -6.85 15.02
CA PHE A 111 -10.21 -5.46 14.62
C PHE A 111 -11.43 -5.30 13.70
N PHE A 112 -11.60 -6.14 12.68
CA PHE A 112 -12.76 -6.04 11.78
C PHE A 112 -14.07 -6.35 12.50
N ASP A 113 -14.10 -7.35 13.36
CA ASP A 113 -15.28 -7.69 14.17
C ASP A 113 -15.69 -6.54 15.09
N ASP A 114 -14.71 -5.91 15.72
CA ASP A 114 -14.93 -4.76 16.58
C ASP A 114 -15.38 -3.52 15.79
N ALA A 115 -14.87 -3.38 14.59
CA ALA A 115 -15.01 -2.20 13.75
C ALA A 115 -16.32 -2.17 12.95
N ILE A 116 -16.69 -3.30 12.36
CA ILE A 116 -17.82 -3.42 11.42
C ILE A 116 -19.01 -4.11 12.12
N GLY A 117 -18.76 -4.82 13.22
CA GLY A 117 -19.66 -5.69 13.90
C GLY A 117 -19.30 -7.17 13.71
N LYS A 118 -19.47 -7.95 14.76
CA LYS A 118 -19.09 -9.36 14.79
C LYS A 118 -19.75 -10.13 13.64
N ASN A 119 -18.94 -10.82 12.83
CA ASN A 119 -19.34 -11.55 11.64
C ASN A 119 -20.06 -10.70 10.56
N SER A 120 -19.88 -9.37 10.58
CA SER A 120 -20.51 -8.46 9.61
C SER A 120 -19.55 -8.01 8.51
N ALA A 121 -18.29 -8.40 8.59
CA ALA A 121 -17.30 -8.06 7.58
C ALA A 121 -17.57 -8.81 6.26
N ILE A 122 -17.64 -8.06 5.15
CA ILE A 122 -17.73 -8.63 3.80
C ILE A 122 -16.30 -8.77 3.28
N TRP A 123 -15.70 -9.93 3.53
CA TRP A 123 -14.32 -10.22 3.16
C TRP A 123 -14.10 -10.09 1.64
N GLN A 124 -12.92 -9.67 1.22
CA GLN A 124 -12.62 -9.51 -0.20
C GLN A 124 -11.31 -10.18 -0.59
N THR A 125 -10.19 -9.69 -0.07
CA THR A 125 -8.88 -10.25 -0.34
C THR A 125 -8.05 -10.30 0.94
N ALA A 126 -7.26 -11.35 1.08
CA ALA A 126 -6.33 -11.51 2.19
C ALA A 126 -5.08 -12.26 1.72
N GLY A 127 -4.01 -12.19 2.50
CA GLY A 127 -2.79 -12.92 2.22
C GLY A 127 -1.58 -12.38 2.94
N PHE A 128 -0.43 -12.94 2.57
CA PHE A 128 0.86 -12.50 3.08
C PHE A 128 1.89 -12.42 1.94
N TRP A 129 2.94 -11.69 2.19
CA TRP A 129 4.10 -11.62 1.30
C TRP A 129 5.32 -12.29 1.94
N GLY A 130 6.19 -12.82 1.07
CA GLY A 130 7.36 -13.58 1.49
C GLY A 130 6.96 -14.86 2.23
N ASN A 131 7.54 -15.08 3.39
CA ASN A 131 7.21 -16.21 4.28
C ASN A 131 6.14 -15.86 5.33
N GLY A 132 5.57 -14.66 5.26
CA GLY A 132 4.66 -14.09 6.26
C GLY A 132 5.25 -12.88 6.97
N GLU A 133 6.33 -12.30 6.43
CA GLU A 133 6.94 -11.07 6.96
C GLU A 133 5.92 -9.94 7.02
N ARG A 134 4.97 -9.96 6.10
CA ARG A 134 3.91 -8.97 6.05
C ARG A 134 2.60 -9.62 5.66
N ILE A 135 1.53 -9.22 6.35
CA ILE A 135 0.17 -9.66 6.07
C ILE A 135 -0.73 -8.50 5.67
N PHE A 136 -1.81 -8.81 4.98
CA PHE A 136 -2.92 -7.89 4.78
C PHE A 136 -4.25 -8.63 4.74
N VAL A 137 -5.31 -7.91 5.13
CA VAL A 137 -6.70 -8.37 5.06
C VAL A 137 -7.54 -7.19 4.62
N SER A 138 -8.46 -7.40 3.71
CA SER A 138 -9.41 -6.38 3.27
C SER A 138 -10.85 -6.83 3.41
N ALA A 139 -11.69 -5.90 3.84
CA ALA A 139 -13.13 -6.08 3.90
C ALA A 139 -13.84 -4.89 3.27
N LYS A 140 -14.93 -5.17 2.57
CA LYS A 140 -15.84 -4.18 2.04
C LYS A 140 -16.75 -3.67 3.15
N LEU A 141 -16.99 -2.36 3.18
CA LEU A 141 -17.97 -1.74 4.05
C LEU A 141 -19.37 -1.81 3.43
N PRO A 142 -20.43 -1.86 4.26
CA PRO A 142 -21.79 -2.00 3.75
C PRO A 142 -22.29 -0.80 2.95
N ASN A 143 -21.71 0.38 3.13
CA ASN A 143 -22.14 1.61 2.48
C ASN A 143 -21.38 1.85 1.17
N ASN A 144 -22.08 1.86 0.06
CA ASN A 144 -21.56 2.23 -1.24
C ASN A 144 -21.84 3.71 -1.52
N ILE A 145 -20.93 4.33 -2.29
CA ILE A 145 -21.09 5.66 -2.85
C ILE A 145 -21.62 5.50 -4.29
N LEU A 146 -22.56 6.33 -4.68
CA LEU A 146 -23.00 6.43 -6.07
C LEU A 146 -22.60 7.80 -6.64
N VAL A 147 -21.79 7.79 -7.69
CA VAL A 147 -21.38 9.00 -8.42
C VAL A 147 -22.10 9.00 -9.76
N LYS A 148 -23.23 9.71 -9.83
CA LYS A 148 -24.14 9.67 -11.00
C LYS A 148 -24.53 8.26 -11.47
N GLY A 149 -24.73 7.35 -10.52
CA GLY A 149 -25.08 5.96 -10.81
C GLY A 149 -23.86 5.03 -10.95
N ASP A 150 -22.65 5.55 -11.00
CA ASP A 150 -21.42 4.78 -11.03
C ASP A 150 -21.04 4.32 -9.61
N PRO A 151 -20.98 3.02 -9.32
CA PRO A 151 -20.74 2.53 -7.97
C PRO A 151 -19.27 2.66 -7.56
N VAL A 152 -19.06 3.24 -6.39
CA VAL A 152 -17.77 3.29 -5.68
C VAL A 152 -17.96 2.57 -4.34
N GLU A 153 -17.24 1.49 -4.16
CA GLU A 153 -17.27 0.69 -2.95
C GLU A 153 -16.19 1.13 -1.96
N ASN A 154 -16.53 1.11 -0.69
CA ASN A 154 -15.62 1.47 0.38
C ASN A 154 -14.99 0.22 0.99
N TYR A 155 -13.68 0.27 1.19
CA TYR A 155 -12.90 -0.82 1.75
C TYR A 155 -12.11 -0.39 2.98
N LEU A 156 -11.99 -1.30 3.92
CA LEU A 156 -10.99 -1.27 4.97
C LEU A 156 -9.91 -2.28 4.66
N VAL A 157 -8.66 -1.86 4.84
CA VAL A 157 -7.48 -2.71 4.69
C VAL A 157 -6.66 -2.64 5.96
N PHE A 158 -6.42 -3.78 6.56
CA PHE A 158 -5.50 -3.95 7.66
C PHE A 158 -4.19 -4.54 7.12
N THR A 159 -3.05 -3.94 7.45
CA THR A 159 -1.73 -4.51 7.17
C THR A 159 -0.89 -4.53 8.43
N ASN A 160 -0.09 -5.56 8.55
CA ASN A 160 0.85 -5.74 9.65
C ASN A 160 2.19 -6.28 9.12
N THR A 161 3.30 -5.90 9.77
CA THR A 161 4.63 -6.41 9.46
C THR A 161 5.21 -7.14 10.66
N HIS A 162 5.72 -8.34 10.44
CA HIS A 162 6.32 -9.17 11.49
C HIS A 162 7.85 -9.09 11.53
N ASP A 163 8.45 -8.46 10.52
CA ASP A 163 9.90 -8.37 10.29
C ASP A 163 10.56 -7.13 10.92
N GLY A 164 9.77 -6.26 11.55
CA GLY A 164 10.25 -5.00 12.11
C GLY A 164 10.43 -3.86 11.09
N SER A 165 10.17 -4.09 9.80
CA SER A 165 10.32 -3.07 8.74
C SER A 165 9.23 -2.00 8.77
N GLY A 166 8.11 -2.27 9.43
CA GLY A 166 6.96 -1.36 9.49
C GLY A 166 6.13 -1.51 10.76
N GLY A 167 4.91 -1.00 10.70
CA GLY A 167 3.92 -1.09 11.77
C GLY A 167 2.60 -1.67 11.28
N VAL A 168 1.62 -1.68 12.18
CA VAL A 168 0.23 -1.90 11.82
C VAL A 168 -0.27 -0.66 11.09
N LYS A 169 -0.95 -0.87 9.96
CA LYS A 169 -1.65 0.21 9.24
C LYS A 169 -3.07 -0.21 8.95
N ILE A 170 -3.99 0.72 9.13
CA ILE A 170 -5.40 0.57 8.80
C ILE A 170 -5.73 1.65 7.79
N LEU A 171 -6.14 1.24 6.60
CA LEU A 171 -6.43 2.11 5.47
C LEU A 171 -7.92 2.05 5.16
N PHE A 172 -8.54 3.23 5.04
CA PHE A 172 -9.85 3.38 4.38
C PHE A 172 -9.61 3.79 2.93
N THR A 173 -10.20 3.08 1.97
CA THR A 173 -10.04 3.39 0.56
C THR A 173 -11.30 3.10 -0.24
N PRO A 174 -11.84 4.12 -0.92
CA PRO A 174 -12.87 3.93 -1.93
C PRO A 174 -12.25 3.31 -3.20
N ILE A 175 -12.99 2.42 -3.85
CA ILE A 175 -12.60 1.78 -5.11
C ILE A 175 -13.76 1.86 -6.07
N ARG A 176 -13.51 2.41 -7.26
CA ARG A 176 -14.49 2.43 -8.34
C ARG A 176 -14.64 1.03 -8.93
N VAL A 177 -15.85 0.47 -8.89
CA VAL A 177 -16.08 -0.96 -9.18
C VAL A 177 -15.76 -1.33 -10.63
N ILE A 178 -16.15 -0.49 -11.59
CA ILE A 178 -15.99 -0.79 -13.03
C ILE A 178 -14.53 -0.99 -13.44
N CYS A 179 -13.62 -0.18 -12.88
CA CYS A 179 -12.21 -0.16 -13.29
C CYS A 179 -11.24 -0.56 -12.19
N GLN A 180 -11.72 -0.90 -11.00
CA GLN A 180 -10.89 -1.24 -9.83
C GLN A 180 -9.86 -0.14 -9.49
N ASN A 181 -10.15 1.11 -9.83
CA ASN A 181 -9.29 2.23 -9.49
C ASN A 181 -9.34 2.49 -7.99
N THR A 182 -8.17 2.50 -7.36
CA THR A 182 -8.03 2.90 -5.97
C THR A 182 -8.10 4.44 -5.88
N LEU A 183 -9.09 4.95 -5.17
CA LEU A 183 -9.36 6.38 -5.04
C LEU A 183 -8.86 6.89 -3.69
N ASN A 184 -7.56 6.96 -3.51
CA ASN A 184 -6.96 7.46 -2.28
C ASN A 184 -7.09 8.97 -2.21
N ALA A 185 -8.26 9.46 -1.81
CA ALA A 185 -8.45 10.88 -1.59
C ALA A 185 -8.29 11.23 -0.12
N ALA A 186 -7.31 12.05 0.20
CA ALA A 186 -7.26 12.72 1.48
C ALA A 186 -8.38 13.77 1.51
N ILE A 187 -9.45 13.49 2.26
CA ILE A 187 -10.51 14.46 2.47
C ILE A 187 -10.03 15.39 3.57
N ARG A 188 -9.70 16.64 3.20
CA ARG A 188 -9.10 17.65 4.07
C ARG A 188 -7.76 17.17 4.66
N THR A 189 -7.23 17.76 5.67
CA THR A 189 -5.88 17.61 6.23
C THR A 189 -5.51 16.24 6.85
N SER A 190 -6.34 15.21 6.74
CA SER A 190 -6.07 13.89 7.36
C SER A 190 -5.75 12.81 6.33
N SER A 191 -4.70 12.03 6.59
CA SER A 191 -4.37 10.85 5.79
C SER A 191 -5.53 9.83 5.77
N ASN A 192 -5.64 9.06 4.70
CA ASN A 192 -6.61 8.00 4.53
C ASN A 192 -6.25 6.71 5.31
N TYR A 193 -5.14 6.71 6.03
CA TYR A 193 -4.70 5.59 6.86
C TYR A 193 -4.19 6.05 8.24
N VAL A 194 -4.23 5.13 9.19
CA VAL A 194 -3.65 5.26 10.51
C VAL A 194 -2.53 4.25 10.66
N SER A 195 -1.43 4.65 11.28
CA SER A 195 -0.28 3.77 11.50
C SER A 195 0.12 3.71 12.96
N PHE A 196 0.36 2.49 13.45
CA PHE A 196 0.79 2.23 14.82
C PHE A 196 2.11 1.46 14.81
N ARG A 197 3.05 1.89 15.65
CA ARG A 197 4.29 1.14 15.88
C ARG A 197 4.02 -0.04 16.82
N HIS A 198 4.77 -1.11 16.66
CA HIS A 198 4.77 -2.29 17.52
C HIS A 198 5.36 -2.01 18.91
N THR A 199 4.62 -1.28 19.72
CA THR A 199 4.97 -0.94 21.12
C THR A 199 3.96 -1.59 22.08
N THR A 200 4.24 -1.57 23.38
CA THR A 200 3.35 -2.15 24.42
C THR A 200 1.90 -1.64 24.37
N SER A 201 1.68 -0.46 23.80
CA SER A 201 0.33 0.13 23.64
C SER A 201 -0.35 -0.19 22.31
N VAL A 202 0.23 -1.04 21.46
CA VAL A 202 -0.29 -1.27 20.09
C VAL A 202 -1.70 -1.85 20.08
N HIS A 203 -2.01 -2.81 20.96
CA HIS A 203 -3.35 -3.40 21.04
C HIS A 203 -4.42 -2.37 21.45
N ASN A 204 -4.12 -1.52 22.43
CA ASN A 204 -5.03 -0.42 22.82
C ASN A 204 -5.27 0.57 21.68
N LYS A 205 -4.26 0.84 20.87
CA LYS A 205 -4.39 1.72 19.71
C LYS A 205 -5.19 1.10 18.57
N ILE A 206 -5.12 -0.21 18.40
CA ILE A 206 -5.95 -0.92 17.43
C ILE A 206 -7.42 -0.85 17.86
N SER A 207 -7.74 -0.99 19.14
CA SER A 207 -9.11 -0.84 19.64
C SER A 207 -9.67 0.59 19.48
N VAL A 208 -8.85 1.62 19.66
CA VAL A 208 -9.22 3.03 19.40
C VAL A 208 -9.48 3.31 17.91
N ALA A 209 -8.96 2.47 17.01
CA ALA A 209 -9.24 2.59 15.58
C ALA A 209 -10.74 2.39 15.23
N GLN A 210 -11.55 1.89 16.15
CA GLN A 210 -13.03 1.88 16.03
C GLN A 210 -13.62 3.29 15.91
N GLU A 211 -13.07 4.27 16.62
CA GLU A 211 -13.47 5.68 16.47
C GLU A 211 -13.17 6.20 15.07
N ILE A 212 -12.10 5.68 14.44
CA ILE A 212 -11.70 6.03 13.07
C ILE A 212 -12.74 5.56 12.07
N LEU A 213 -13.49 4.52 12.37
CA LEU A 213 -14.56 4.02 11.50
C LEU A 213 -15.85 4.84 11.58
N GLY A 214 -16.17 5.42 12.74
CA GLY A 214 -17.18 6.47 12.84
C GLY A 214 -16.83 7.65 11.93
N ILE A 215 -15.55 8.03 11.90
CA ILE A 215 -15.00 9.03 11.00
C ILE A 215 -15.05 8.54 9.53
N SER A 216 -14.89 7.25 9.24
CA SER A 216 -14.91 6.73 7.87
C SER A 216 -16.29 6.79 7.22
N LYS A 217 -17.38 6.68 7.99
CA LYS A 217 -18.74 6.86 7.45
C LYS A 217 -18.97 8.30 7.02
N ILE A 218 -18.61 9.27 7.86
CA ILE A 218 -18.71 10.69 7.54
C ILE A 218 -17.82 11.03 6.34
N LYS A 219 -16.59 10.51 6.33
CA LYS A 219 -15.66 10.70 5.20
C LYS A 219 -16.17 10.07 3.90
N SER A 220 -16.84 8.93 3.98
CA SER A 220 -17.46 8.29 2.81
C SER A 220 -18.56 9.17 2.21
N GLU A 221 -19.41 9.75 3.03
CA GLU A 221 -20.48 10.65 2.60
C GLU A 221 -19.91 11.94 1.98
N GLU A 222 -18.98 12.61 2.65
CA GLU A 222 -18.27 13.80 2.15
C GLU A 222 -17.53 13.49 0.83
N PHE A 223 -16.88 12.34 0.75
CA PHE A 223 -16.20 11.90 -0.47
C PHE A 223 -17.18 11.68 -1.60
N GLY A 224 -18.33 11.04 -1.36
CA GLY A 224 -19.38 10.85 -2.35
C GLY A 224 -19.95 12.16 -2.87
N GLN A 225 -20.19 13.14 -1.99
CA GLN A 225 -20.63 14.49 -2.40
C GLN A 225 -19.57 15.15 -3.27
N TYR A 226 -18.30 15.04 -2.91
CA TYR A 226 -17.20 15.61 -3.66
C TYR A 226 -17.04 14.96 -5.04
N CYS A 227 -17.10 13.63 -5.15
CA CYS A 227 -17.07 12.93 -6.43
C CYS A 227 -18.24 13.31 -7.35
N ASN A 228 -19.44 13.48 -6.78
CA ASN A 228 -20.60 13.97 -7.54
C ASN A 228 -20.42 15.42 -8.00
N LEU A 229 -19.78 16.28 -7.22
CA LEU A 229 -19.40 17.62 -7.66
C LEU A 229 -18.46 17.53 -8.88
N LEU A 230 -17.38 16.75 -8.82
CA LEU A 230 -16.44 16.58 -9.92
C LEU A 230 -17.11 16.00 -11.18
N ALA A 231 -18.09 15.11 -11.01
CA ALA A 231 -18.86 14.56 -12.13
C ALA A 231 -19.80 15.60 -12.81
N ASN A 232 -20.07 16.73 -12.16
CA ASN A 232 -20.83 17.83 -12.72
C ASN A 232 -19.96 18.90 -13.40
N ILE A 233 -18.68 19.00 -13.06
CA ILE A 233 -17.73 19.93 -13.69
C ILE A 233 -17.42 19.42 -15.09
N LYS A 234 -17.71 20.25 -16.10
CA LYS A 234 -17.39 19.95 -17.49
C LYS A 234 -15.98 20.43 -17.83
N VAL A 235 -15.24 19.59 -18.54
CA VAL A 235 -13.87 19.86 -18.96
C VAL A 235 -13.69 19.58 -20.44
N THR A 236 -12.83 20.37 -21.09
CA THR A 236 -12.39 20.14 -22.47
C THR A 236 -11.17 19.19 -22.49
N ASP A 237 -10.80 18.71 -23.67
CA ASP A 237 -9.57 17.91 -23.84
C ASP A 237 -8.33 18.68 -23.44
N GLU A 238 -8.28 19.98 -23.72
CA GLU A 238 -7.21 20.88 -23.31
C GLU A 238 -7.08 20.95 -21.79
N ASP A 239 -8.22 21.08 -21.07
CA ASP A 239 -8.24 21.10 -19.61
C ASP A 239 -7.71 19.79 -19.04
N VAL A 240 -8.09 18.65 -19.64
CA VAL A 240 -7.61 17.32 -19.21
C VAL A 240 -6.10 17.16 -19.43
N ILE A 241 -5.58 17.60 -20.58
CA ILE A 241 -4.16 17.56 -20.89
C ILE A 241 -3.38 18.41 -19.88
N GLN A 242 -3.83 19.64 -19.64
CA GLN A 242 -3.20 20.54 -18.68
C GLN A 242 -3.24 19.94 -17.26
N PHE A 243 -4.37 19.42 -16.83
CA PHE A 243 -4.53 18.76 -15.54
C PHE A 243 -3.60 17.57 -15.34
N ILE A 244 -3.47 16.70 -16.34
CA ILE A 244 -2.54 15.56 -16.31
C ILE A 244 -1.10 16.05 -16.17
N GLY A 245 -0.73 17.06 -16.94
CA GLY A 245 0.60 17.65 -16.91
C GLY A 245 0.92 18.27 -15.56
N GLU A 246 0.06 19.09 -15.00
CA GLU A 246 0.24 19.73 -13.70
C GLU A 246 0.29 18.73 -12.52
N ASN A 247 -0.39 17.61 -12.66
CA ASN A 247 -0.29 16.53 -11.67
C ASN A 247 1.05 15.78 -11.72
N LEU A 248 1.62 15.63 -12.92
CA LEU A 248 2.75 14.72 -13.15
C LEU A 248 4.11 15.44 -13.31
N LEU A 249 4.11 16.68 -13.76
CA LEU A 249 5.31 17.52 -13.92
C LEU A 249 5.50 18.45 -12.73
N THR A 250 6.73 18.85 -12.49
CA THR A 250 7.05 19.95 -11.59
C THR A 250 6.92 21.28 -12.30
N GLY A 251 6.79 22.39 -11.56
CA GLY A 251 6.77 23.74 -12.13
C GLY A 251 7.98 24.03 -13.02
N ASP A 252 9.17 23.61 -12.59
CA ASP A 252 10.41 23.75 -13.38
C ASP A 252 10.39 22.93 -14.67
N GLU A 253 9.75 21.78 -14.69
CA GLU A 253 9.60 20.96 -15.90
C GLU A 253 8.62 21.60 -16.88
N ILE A 254 7.52 22.16 -16.37
CA ILE A 254 6.54 22.91 -17.18
C ILE A 254 7.20 24.17 -17.77
N GLN A 255 8.02 24.89 -16.98
CA GLN A 255 8.73 26.05 -17.47
C GLN A 255 9.74 25.68 -18.55
N ARG A 256 10.52 24.59 -18.37
CA ARG A 256 11.45 24.12 -19.42
C ARG A 256 10.75 23.71 -20.72
N LEU A 257 9.54 23.12 -20.65
CA LEU A 257 8.76 22.86 -21.85
C LEU A 257 8.46 24.15 -22.61
N LYS A 258 8.01 25.19 -21.91
CA LYS A 258 7.71 26.49 -22.49
C LYS A 258 8.95 27.14 -23.09
N ASP A 259 10.09 27.09 -22.40
CA ASP A 259 11.37 27.65 -22.85
C ASP A 259 11.89 26.97 -24.13
N THR A 260 11.57 25.71 -24.35
CA THR A 260 11.93 24.94 -25.55
C THR A 260 10.85 24.99 -26.64
N GLY A 261 9.78 25.79 -26.45
CA GLY A 261 8.69 25.92 -27.40
C GLY A 261 7.75 24.73 -27.47
N HIS A 262 7.80 23.86 -26.48
CA HIS A 262 6.93 22.67 -26.38
C HIS A 262 5.84 22.87 -25.36
N THR A 263 4.79 22.04 -25.48
CA THR A 263 3.63 22.04 -24.62
C THR A 263 3.38 20.66 -23.99
N ILE A 264 2.56 20.60 -22.96
CA ILE A 264 2.10 19.32 -22.40
C ILE A 264 1.33 18.53 -23.46
N LYS A 265 0.64 19.23 -24.38
CA LYS A 265 -0.13 18.64 -25.50
C LYS A 265 0.78 17.83 -26.43
N ASP A 266 2.01 18.29 -26.69
CA ASP A 266 2.97 17.56 -27.52
C ASP A 266 3.37 16.22 -26.87
N ILE A 267 3.49 16.18 -25.54
CA ILE A 267 3.73 14.93 -24.80
C ILE A 267 2.48 14.03 -24.87
N ALA A 268 1.30 14.56 -24.61
CA ALA A 268 0.06 13.80 -24.55
C ALA A 268 -0.25 13.07 -25.86
N TYR A 269 -0.04 13.76 -27.00
CA TYR A 269 -0.28 13.18 -28.33
C TYR A 269 0.89 12.36 -28.89
N ARG A 270 1.99 12.20 -28.14
CA ARG A 270 3.20 11.53 -28.66
C ARG A 270 3.61 12.09 -30.02
N SER A 271 3.51 13.39 -30.20
CA SER A 271 3.83 14.02 -31.45
C SER A 271 5.35 14.01 -31.68
N GLY A 272 5.88 12.84 -32.02
CA GLY A 272 7.12 12.42 -32.72
C GLY A 272 8.42 13.22 -32.57
N LEU A 273 8.41 14.31 -31.86
CA LEU A 273 9.56 15.13 -31.57
C LEU A 273 10.30 14.53 -30.37
N ALA A 274 11.56 14.25 -30.58
CA ALA A 274 12.47 13.99 -29.46
C ALA A 274 12.52 15.27 -28.61
N LEU A 275 11.71 15.31 -27.54
CA LEU A 275 11.69 16.40 -26.55
C LEU A 275 12.97 16.38 -25.69
N THR A 276 14.11 16.05 -26.30
CA THR A 276 15.41 15.87 -25.63
C THR A 276 15.87 17.16 -24.96
N ASP A 277 15.52 18.29 -25.52
CA ASP A 277 15.95 19.60 -25.02
C ASP A 277 15.18 20.03 -23.76
N SER A 278 13.99 19.47 -23.53
CA SER A 278 13.16 19.75 -22.34
C SER A 278 13.71 19.14 -21.05
N LYS A 279 14.67 18.20 -21.14
CA LYS A 279 15.23 17.44 -20.01
C LYS A 279 14.17 16.69 -19.18
N ILE A 280 12.99 16.44 -19.74
CA ILE A 280 11.98 15.59 -19.15
C ILE A 280 12.30 14.15 -19.51
N SER A 281 12.30 13.25 -18.53
CA SER A 281 12.61 11.84 -18.79
C SER A 281 11.56 11.19 -19.69
N SER A 282 11.99 10.31 -20.60
CA SER A 282 11.10 9.53 -21.48
C SER A 282 10.06 8.74 -20.67
N ARG A 283 10.43 8.24 -19.48
CA ARG A 283 9.49 7.57 -18.58
C ARG A 283 8.34 8.48 -18.18
N LYS A 284 8.63 9.74 -17.81
CA LYS A 284 7.60 10.71 -17.39
C LYS A 284 6.72 11.12 -18.55
N MET A 285 7.30 11.31 -19.74
CA MET A 285 6.54 11.57 -20.96
C MET A 285 5.59 10.43 -21.29
N ASN A 286 6.04 9.18 -21.19
CA ASN A 286 5.19 8.01 -21.40
C ASN A 286 4.03 7.96 -20.38
N VAL A 287 4.29 8.27 -19.09
CA VAL A 287 3.22 8.33 -18.08
C VAL A 287 2.14 9.32 -18.47
N ILE A 288 2.51 10.51 -18.94
CA ILE A 288 1.55 11.55 -19.38
C ILE A 288 0.72 11.05 -20.57
N SER A 289 1.38 10.57 -21.61
CA SER A 289 0.72 10.06 -22.83
C SER A 289 -0.17 8.85 -22.54
N ASP A 290 0.30 7.91 -21.74
CA ASP A 290 -0.48 6.71 -21.37
C ASP A 290 -1.67 7.06 -20.45
N THR A 291 -1.53 8.05 -19.57
CA THR A 291 -2.63 8.57 -18.75
C THR A 291 -3.69 9.25 -19.61
N TYR A 292 -3.27 10.05 -20.60
CA TYR A 292 -4.18 10.68 -21.54
C TYR A 292 -4.90 9.66 -22.43
N SER A 293 -4.21 8.63 -22.91
CA SER A 293 -4.84 7.51 -23.62
C SER A 293 -5.84 6.76 -22.73
N TYR A 294 -5.50 6.56 -21.45
CA TYR A 294 -6.42 5.94 -20.49
C TYR A 294 -7.70 6.74 -20.28
N TYR A 295 -7.63 8.08 -20.35
CA TYR A 295 -8.81 8.94 -20.24
C TYR A 295 -9.91 8.56 -21.24
N PHE A 296 -9.54 8.18 -22.47
CA PHE A 296 -10.51 7.78 -23.50
C PHE A 296 -10.85 6.29 -23.46
N ASP A 297 -9.83 5.44 -23.35
CA ASP A 297 -9.92 4.00 -23.60
C ASP A 297 -9.93 3.16 -22.34
N GLY A 298 -9.70 3.77 -21.17
CA GLY A 298 -9.69 3.07 -19.90
C GLY A 298 -11.05 2.47 -19.56
N PRO A 299 -11.07 1.34 -18.84
CA PRO A 299 -12.30 0.71 -18.42
C PRO A 299 -13.21 1.68 -17.67
N GLY A 300 -14.46 1.80 -18.11
CA GLY A 300 -15.47 2.69 -17.52
C GLY A 300 -15.23 4.19 -17.70
N GLN A 301 -14.26 4.61 -18.52
CA GLN A 301 -14.01 6.02 -18.78
C GLN A 301 -15.08 6.66 -19.68
N ARG A 302 -15.65 5.90 -20.61
CA ARG A 302 -16.63 6.43 -21.60
C ARG A 302 -17.82 7.13 -20.94
N ASP A 303 -18.30 6.61 -19.81
CA ASP A 303 -19.48 7.13 -19.11
C ASP A 303 -19.21 8.44 -18.34
N ILE A 304 -17.93 8.79 -18.16
CA ILE A 304 -17.48 9.95 -17.39
C ILE A 304 -16.59 10.92 -18.19
N LEU A 305 -16.47 10.71 -19.50
CA LEU A 305 -15.75 11.62 -20.39
C LEU A 305 -16.32 13.05 -20.31
N GLY A 306 -15.47 14.04 -20.54
CA GLY A 306 -15.84 15.46 -20.50
C GLY A 306 -16.17 15.95 -19.07
N THR A 307 -15.71 15.26 -18.04
CA THR A 307 -15.91 15.66 -16.63
C THR A 307 -14.59 15.65 -15.84
N ALA A 308 -14.49 16.50 -14.81
CA ALA A 308 -13.37 16.48 -13.89
C ALA A 308 -13.24 15.11 -13.17
N TRP A 309 -14.35 14.40 -12.93
CA TRP A 309 -14.36 13.03 -12.44
C TRP A 309 -13.63 12.08 -13.38
N GLY A 310 -13.83 12.21 -14.70
CA GLY A 310 -13.13 11.45 -15.73
C GLY A 310 -11.62 11.72 -15.71
N ALA A 311 -11.21 12.99 -15.58
CA ALA A 311 -9.80 13.38 -15.51
C ALA A 311 -9.10 12.79 -14.29
N VAL A 312 -9.70 12.84 -13.10
CA VAL A 312 -9.16 12.20 -11.88
C VAL A 312 -9.06 10.70 -12.06
N ASN A 313 -10.09 10.06 -12.64
CA ASN A 313 -10.08 8.61 -12.87
C ASN A 313 -9.04 8.19 -13.91
N ALA A 314 -8.63 9.05 -14.83
CA ALA A 314 -7.54 8.76 -15.75
C ALA A 314 -6.21 8.59 -14.99
N ILE A 315 -5.90 9.46 -14.03
CA ILE A 315 -4.70 9.38 -13.20
C ILE A 315 -4.73 8.14 -12.28
N SER A 316 -5.84 7.96 -11.54
CA SER A 316 -5.95 6.81 -10.64
C SER A 316 -5.95 5.48 -11.40
N GLY A 317 -6.57 5.45 -12.58
CA GLY A 317 -6.65 4.28 -13.44
C GLY A 317 -5.31 3.92 -14.07
N TYR A 318 -4.52 4.90 -14.49
CA TYR A 318 -3.16 4.65 -14.95
C TYR A 318 -2.34 3.92 -13.89
N TYR A 319 -2.30 4.43 -12.66
CA TYR A 319 -1.56 3.83 -11.57
C TYR A 319 -2.13 2.48 -11.12
N SER A 320 -3.43 2.30 -11.19
CA SER A 320 -4.08 1.04 -10.79
C SER A 320 -4.00 -0.05 -11.86
N ASN A 321 -3.96 0.28 -13.16
CA ASN A 321 -4.21 -0.69 -14.24
C ASN A 321 -3.11 -0.78 -15.31
N ILE A 322 -2.26 0.23 -15.45
CA ILE A 322 -1.22 0.25 -16.50
C ILE A 322 0.18 0.08 -15.92
N ASP A 323 0.49 0.80 -14.84
CA ASP A 323 1.84 0.82 -14.28
C ASP A 323 2.35 -0.60 -13.93
N ASN A 324 3.57 -0.89 -14.37
CA ASN A 324 4.18 -2.23 -14.36
C ASN A 324 4.85 -2.65 -13.05
N ILE A 325 4.68 -1.89 -11.97
CA ILE A 325 5.18 -2.33 -10.65
C ILE A 325 4.27 -3.44 -10.11
N GLU A 326 4.85 -4.50 -9.56
CA GLU A 326 4.12 -5.68 -9.08
C GLU A 326 4.33 -5.95 -7.58
N GLY A 327 3.50 -6.84 -7.03
CA GLY A 327 3.60 -7.33 -5.65
C GLY A 327 3.46 -6.25 -4.58
N THR A 328 4.22 -6.39 -3.49
CA THR A 328 4.20 -5.49 -2.34
C THR A 328 4.55 -4.05 -2.69
N LYS A 329 5.50 -3.85 -3.60
CA LYS A 329 5.93 -2.51 -4.04
C LYS A 329 4.78 -1.75 -4.70
N ARG A 330 3.95 -2.44 -5.49
CA ARG A 330 2.77 -1.84 -6.10
C ARG A 330 1.73 -1.48 -5.05
N PHE A 331 1.42 -2.42 -4.16
CA PHE A 331 0.49 -2.22 -3.07
C PHE A 331 0.89 -1.01 -2.21
N ASP A 332 2.15 -0.97 -1.75
CA ASP A 332 2.67 0.13 -0.93
C ASP A 332 2.62 1.47 -1.63
N SER A 333 3.01 1.52 -2.90
CA SER A 333 3.04 2.75 -3.68
C SER A 333 1.64 3.32 -3.90
N ILE A 334 0.64 2.46 -4.18
CA ILE A 334 -0.75 2.88 -4.39
C ILE A 334 -1.43 3.25 -3.08
N CYS A 335 -1.20 2.49 -2.01
CA CYS A 335 -1.92 2.69 -0.74
C CYS A 335 -1.29 3.76 0.16
N TYR A 336 0.04 3.90 0.15
CA TYR A 336 0.76 4.71 1.14
C TYR A 336 1.89 5.57 0.56
N GLY A 337 2.27 5.37 -0.70
CA GLY A 337 3.47 5.93 -1.30
C GLY A 337 3.22 7.03 -2.33
N ASP A 338 4.14 7.13 -3.28
CA ASP A 338 4.15 8.20 -4.28
C ASP A 338 2.91 8.22 -5.17
N LYS A 339 2.38 7.04 -5.53
CA LYS A 339 1.17 6.95 -6.35
C LYS A 339 -0.07 7.38 -5.57
N SER A 340 -0.16 7.05 -4.26
CA SER A 340 -1.21 7.58 -3.40
C SER A 340 -1.20 9.10 -3.43
N ARG A 341 -0.03 9.72 -3.23
CA ARG A 341 0.12 11.19 -3.27
C ARG A 341 -0.26 11.79 -4.62
N LYS A 342 0.07 11.11 -5.74
CA LYS A 342 -0.34 11.57 -7.08
C LYS A 342 -1.85 11.53 -7.28
N ILE A 343 -2.52 10.49 -6.78
CA ILE A 343 -3.97 10.38 -6.83
C ILE A 343 -4.62 11.44 -5.91
N GLU A 344 -4.12 11.62 -4.70
CA GLU A 344 -4.58 12.65 -3.76
C GLU A 344 -4.43 14.07 -4.35
N ASN A 345 -3.28 14.34 -5.00
CA ASN A 345 -3.04 15.61 -5.67
C ASN A 345 -4.00 15.83 -6.86
N ALA A 346 -4.32 14.77 -7.62
CA ALA A 346 -5.33 14.86 -8.68
C ALA A 346 -6.70 15.28 -8.14
N PHE A 347 -7.13 14.71 -7.00
CA PHE A 347 -8.37 15.17 -6.36
C PHE A 347 -8.28 16.63 -5.89
N ALA A 348 -7.12 17.07 -5.38
CA ALA A 348 -6.94 18.44 -4.94
C ALA A 348 -6.98 19.45 -6.11
N LEU A 349 -6.31 19.13 -7.22
CA LEU A 349 -6.28 19.96 -8.43
C LEU A 349 -7.64 20.00 -9.16
N ALA A 350 -8.40 18.91 -9.13
CA ALA A 350 -9.68 18.83 -9.83
C ALA A 350 -10.77 19.80 -9.33
N LYS A 351 -10.52 20.48 -8.20
CA LYS A 351 -11.43 21.53 -7.67
C LYS A 351 -11.44 22.82 -8.51
N VAL A 352 -10.36 23.03 -9.23
CA VAL A 352 -10.14 24.29 -10.00
C VAL A 352 -10.28 24.10 -11.51
N LEU A 353 -10.62 22.87 -11.95
CA LEU A 353 -11.08 22.60 -13.31
C LEU A 353 -12.48 23.16 -13.51
#